data_b7edfddf9b62aee8b53e3983667aff4e
#
_entry.id   b7edfddf9b62aee8b53e3983667aff4e
#
_cell.length_a   1.000
_cell.length_b   1.000
_cell.length_c   1.000
_cell.angle_alpha   90.00
_cell.angle_beta   90.00
_cell.angle_gamma   90.00
#
_symmetry.space_group_name_H-M   'P 1'
#
loop_
_entity.id
_entity.type
_entity.pdbx_description
1 polymer ?
#
loop_
_entity_poly.entity_id
_entity_poly.type
_entity_poly.pdbx_seq_one_letter_code
_entity_poly.pdbx_strand_id
1 'polypeptide(L)'
;MNPEQLRQYLSFYQDLGVKHIYRPPVSGPQDSLPQDSLPQDSLPQDSLLKIQQDIGDCRRCRLCEGRSKIVFGTGSEQARLVLVGEGPGADEDAQGIPFVGRAGQLLTQMIENTASKEGIPIRRGDVYICNVVKCRPPENRTPLPDEMEICGQFLTRQLLVLRPKAICALGSTAAKALLETRDGVTRLRGHWHKWRDIPVMVTYHPSYLLRPYNQNAKREAWEDLK
;
A
#
# COMPACT_ATOMS: atom_id res chain seq x y z
N MET A 1 21.94 13.89 14.17
CA MET A 1 20.94 14.97 14.32
C MET A 1 21.67 16.15 14.94
N ASN A 2 21.65 17.34 14.32
CA ASN A 2 22.31 18.52 14.90
C ASN A 2 21.44 19.10 16.04
N PRO A 3 22.02 19.94 16.93
CA PRO A 3 21.30 20.49 18.09
C PRO A 3 20.03 21.28 17.74
N GLU A 4 20.00 21.88 16.58
CA GLU A 4 18.85 22.71 16.12
C GLU A 4 17.69 21.84 15.64
N GLN A 5 17.99 20.76 14.92
CA GLN A 5 17.00 19.73 14.54
C GLN A 5 16.43 19.03 15.79
N LEU A 6 17.26 18.79 16.81
CA LEU A 6 16.80 18.21 18.06
C LEU A 6 15.83 19.14 18.80
N ARG A 7 16.12 20.46 18.85
CA ARG A 7 15.23 21.46 19.46
C ARG A 7 13.88 21.53 18.76
N GLN A 8 13.87 21.56 17.42
CA GLN A 8 12.62 21.56 16.63
C GLN A 8 11.80 20.29 16.89
N TYR A 9 12.48 19.15 16.99
CA TYR A 9 11.84 17.87 17.29
C TYR A 9 11.22 17.86 18.69
N LEU A 10 11.94 18.35 19.70
CA LEU A 10 11.45 18.44 21.07
C LEU A 10 10.29 19.45 21.22
N SER A 11 10.36 20.60 20.53
CA SER A 11 9.28 21.59 20.50
C SER A 11 8.01 20.99 19.91
N PHE A 12 8.10 20.26 18.79
CA PHE A 12 6.98 19.58 18.18
C PHE A 12 6.27 18.59 19.14
N TYR A 13 7.02 17.82 19.91
CA TYR A 13 6.42 16.92 20.91
C TYR A 13 5.82 17.65 22.11
N GLN A 14 6.36 18.80 22.51
CA GLN A 14 5.76 19.66 23.52
C GLN A 14 4.42 20.23 23.05
N ASP A 15 4.32 20.67 21.80
CA ASP A 15 3.08 21.16 21.19
C ASP A 15 2.00 20.08 21.06
N LEU A 16 2.42 18.80 20.95
CA LEU A 16 1.54 17.62 21.01
C LEU A 16 1.15 17.20 22.43
N GLY A 17 1.57 17.95 23.46
CA GLY A 17 1.22 17.67 24.85
C GLY A 17 2.07 16.60 25.53
N VAL A 18 3.17 16.16 24.95
CA VAL A 18 4.11 15.21 25.56
C VAL A 18 4.96 15.93 26.60
N LYS A 19 4.69 15.68 27.88
CA LYS A 19 5.35 16.37 29.02
C LYS A 19 6.68 15.73 29.46
N HIS A 20 6.91 14.44 29.11
CA HIS A 20 8.09 13.71 29.55
C HIS A 20 8.59 12.79 28.44
N ILE A 21 9.88 12.89 28.13
CA ILE A 21 10.59 11.96 27.24
C ILE A 21 11.53 11.15 28.13
N TYR A 22 11.33 9.83 28.17
CA TYR A 22 12.19 8.94 28.94
C TYR A 22 13.52 8.72 28.23
N ARG A 23 14.61 9.04 28.91
CA ARG A 23 15.97 8.66 28.49
C ARG A 23 16.44 7.55 29.43
N PRO A 24 16.72 6.34 28.93
CA PRO A 24 17.28 5.29 29.80
C PRO A 24 18.63 5.74 30.36
N PRO A 25 18.98 5.39 31.61
CA PRO A 25 20.26 5.73 32.21
C PRO A 25 21.40 5.07 31.43
N VAL A 26 22.38 5.85 31.03
CA VAL A 26 23.63 5.35 30.43
C VAL A 26 24.52 4.89 31.57
N SER A 27 24.57 3.58 31.82
CA SER A 27 25.51 2.95 32.74
C SER A 27 26.66 2.30 31.97
N GLY A 28 27.82 2.95 31.98
CA GLY A 28 29.07 2.36 31.45
C GLY A 28 30.09 3.43 31.03
N PRO A 29 31.40 3.15 31.13
CA PRO A 29 32.46 4.10 30.80
C PRO A 29 32.49 4.41 29.32
N GLN A 30 32.79 5.68 29.01
CA GLN A 30 32.95 6.21 27.65
C GLN A 30 34.25 5.63 27.06
N ASP A 31 34.17 4.49 26.40
CA ASP A 31 35.17 4.08 25.44
C ASP A 31 34.65 4.29 24.03
N SER A 32 35.52 4.91 23.23
CA SER A 32 35.43 5.27 21.82
C SER A 32 34.47 4.38 21.03
N LEU A 33 33.36 4.98 20.55
CA LEU A 33 32.47 4.36 19.59
C LEU A 33 33.19 4.16 18.25
N PRO A 34 33.30 2.94 17.73
CA PRO A 34 33.67 2.72 16.35
C PRO A 34 32.56 3.29 15.46
N GLN A 35 32.94 4.19 14.56
CA GLN A 35 32.09 4.54 13.42
C GLN A 35 32.10 3.34 12.49
N ASP A 36 31.21 2.36 12.73
CA ASP A 36 30.80 1.44 11.67
C ASP A 36 29.62 0.57 12.12
N SER A 37 28.61 0.57 11.28
CA SER A 37 27.52 -0.41 11.24
C SER A 37 26.69 -0.59 12.52
N LEU A 38 25.62 0.20 12.63
CA LEU A 38 24.42 -0.31 13.32
C LEU A 38 23.99 -1.59 12.59
N PRO A 39 23.84 -2.72 13.28
CA PRO A 39 23.33 -3.92 12.65
C PRO A 39 21.90 -3.64 12.19
N GLN A 40 21.67 -3.58 10.88
CA GLN A 40 20.33 -3.54 10.28
C GLN A 40 19.56 -4.86 10.47
N ASP A 41 20.11 -5.80 11.23
CA ASP A 41 19.66 -7.20 11.30
C ASP A 41 18.97 -7.63 12.61
N SER A 42 18.58 -6.72 13.50
CA SER A 42 17.98 -7.13 14.79
C SER A 42 16.48 -6.92 14.95
N LEU A 43 15.77 -6.44 13.95
CA LEU A 43 14.31 -6.54 13.93
C LEU A 43 13.95 -7.92 13.35
N PRO A 44 13.04 -8.70 14.00
CA PRO A 44 12.57 -9.94 13.42
C PRO A 44 12.07 -9.64 12.01
N GLN A 45 12.73 -10.19 10.99
CA GLN A 45 12.37 -9.94 9.60
C GLN A 45 10.90 -10.34 9.41
N ASP A 46 10.08 -9.36 9.07
CA ASP A 46 8.69 -9.59 8.74
C ASP A 46 8.60 -10.41 7.45
N SER A 47 7.54 -11.18 7.27
CA SER A 47 7.27 -11.94 6.04
C SER A 47 5.79 -11.87 5.75
N LEU A 48 5.39 -12.11 4.49
CA LEU A 48 3.98 -12.15 4.15
C LEU A 48 3.22 -13.17 5.02
N LEU A 49 3.83 -14.31 5.30
CA LEU A 49 3.24 -15.32 6.20
C LEU A 49 3.05 -14.79 7.63
N LYS A 50 4.05 -14.11 8.20
CA LYS A 50 3.93 -13.50 9.54
C LYS A 50 2.85 -12.42 9.58
N ILE A 51 2.76 -11.59 8.53
CA ILE A 51 1.71 -10.57 8.41
C ILE A 51 0.34 -11.23 8.31
N GLN A 52 0.21 -12.32 7.57
CA GLN A 52 -1.03 -13.07 7.42
C GLN A 52 -1.44 -13.76 8.74
N GLN A 53 -0.50 -14.28 9.49
CA GLN A 53 -0.74 -14.83 10.83
C GLN A 53 -1.16 -13.75 11.82
N ASP A 54 -0.53 -12.57 11.80
CA ASP A 54 -0.89 -11.44 12.65
C ASP A 54 -2.29 -10.87 12.31
N ILE A 55 -2.65 -10.82 11.04
CA ILE A 55 -3.99 -10.41 10.63
C ILE A 55 -5.04 -11.40 11.13
N GLY A 56 -4.78 -12.71 11.05
CA GLY A 56 -5.64 -13.79 11.56
C GLY A 56 -7.13 -13.54 11.28
N ASP A 57 -8.01 -13.76 12.27
CA ASP A 57 -9.42 -13.30 12.25
C ASP A 57 -9.50 -11.84 12.76
N CYS A 58 -8.90 -10.91 12.05
CA CYS A 58 -8.77 -9.52 12.44
C CYS A 58 -10.10 -8.88 12.81
N ARG A 59 -10.19 -8.30 14.03
CA ARG A 59 -11.34 -7.54 14.52
C ARG A 59 -11.00 -6.13 14.93
N ARG A 60 -9.94 -5.56 14.34
CA ARG A 60 -9.38 -4.25 14.72
C ARG A 60 -10.22 -3.06 14.26
N CYS A 61 -11.10 -3.23 13.26
CA CYS A 61 -12.01 -2.18 12.79
C CYS A 61 -13.37 -2.76 12.43
N ARG A 62 -14.37 -1.90 12.30
CA ARG A 62 -15.77 -2.26 12.04
C ARG A 62 -16.02 -3.06 10.75
N LEU A 63 -15.08 -3.02 9.79
CA LEU A 63 -15.23 -3.77 8.54
C LEU A 63 -15.22 -5.29 8.77
N CYS A 64 -14.79 -5.77 9.92
CA CYS A 64 -14.84 -7.18 10.27
C CYS A 64 -16.27 -7.73 10.42
N GLU A 65 -17.24 -6.88 10.73
CA GLU A 65 -18.61 -7.30 11.02
C GLU A 65 -19.37 -7.78 9.77
N GLY A 66 -19.07 -7.18 8.60
CA GLY A 66 -19.77 -7.48 7.36
C GLY A 66 -18.98 -8.30 6.35
N ARG A 67 -17.72 -8.67 6.64
CA ARG A 67 -16.92 -9.46 5.71
C ARG A 67 -17.27 -10.94 5.75
N SER A 68 -17.13 -11.60 4.61
CA SER A 68 -17.11 -13.07 4.53
C SER A 68 -15.70 -13.61 4.69
N LYS A 69 -14.71 -12.99 4.04
CA LYS A 69 -13.30 -13.37 4.12
C LYS A 69 -12.38 -12.16 4.16
N ILE A 70 -11.20 -12.34 4.74
CA ILE A 70 -10.11 -11.38 4.62
C ILE A 70 -9.47 -11.55 3.24
N VAL A 71 -9.28 -10.44 2.52
CA VAL A 71 -8.62 -10.39 1.22
C VAL A 71 -7.21 -9.84 1.43
N PHE A 72 -6.28 -10.73 1.73
CA PHE A 72 -4.92 -10.34 2.13
C PHE A 72 -4.13 -9.72 1.00
N GLY A 73 -4.08 -10.39 -0.13
CA GLY A 73 -3.30 -10.10 -1.32
C GLY A 73 -2.93 -11.39 -2.03
N THR A 74 -2.49 -11.31 -3.29
CA THR A 74 -2.09 -12.48 -4.08
C THR A 74 -1.08 -12.10 -5.16
N GLY A 75 -0.25 -13.06 -5.56
CA GLY A 75 0.75 -12.91 -6.61
C GLY A 75 2.13 -13.38 -6.17
N SER A 76 3.15 -12.98 -6.92
CA SER A 76 4.55 -13.35 -6.63
C SER A 76 5.07 -12.60 -5.41
N GLU A 77 5.70 -13.32 -4.47
CA GLU A 77 6.42 -12.71 -3.34
C GLU A 77 7.70 -11.98 -3.79
N GLN A 78 8.20 -12.28 -4.99
CA GLN A 78 9.31 -11.59 -5.64
C GLN A 78 8.85 -10.59 -6.70
N ALA A 79 7.59 -10.15 -6.63
CA ALA A 79 7.01 -9.24 -7.61
C ALA A 79 7.80 -7.93 -7.68
N ARG A 80 8.21 -7.55 -8.88
CA ARG A 80 8.85 -6.24 -9.15
C ARG A 80 7.83 -5.11 -9.23
N LEU A 81 6.55 -5.43 -9.48
CA LEU A 81 5.43 -4.51 -9.55
C LEU A 81 4.35 -4.94 -8.55
N VAL A 82 3.93 -4.02 -7.71
CA VAL A 82 2.78 -4.20 -6.80
C VAL A 82 1.65 -3.27 -7.23
N LEU A 83 0.45 -3.84 -7.39
CA LEU A 83 -0.76 -3.06 -7.67
C LEU A 83 -1.59 -2.96 -6.39
N VAL A 84 -1.97 -1.73 -6.03
CA VAL A 84 -2.70 -1.43 -4.80
C VAL A 84 -4.05 -0.83 -5.15
N GLY A 85 -5.12 -1.52 -4.78
CA GLY A 85 -6.50 -1.03 -4.91
C GLY A 85 -7.05 -0.44 -3.62
N GLU A 86 -8.34 -0.10 -3.61
CA GLU A 86 -9.05 0.49 -2.48
C GLU A 86 -9.42 -0.56 -1.44
N GLY A 87 -10.23 -1.52 -1.79
CA GLY A 87 -10.78 -2.55 -0.91
C GLY A 87 -11.49 -3.65 -1.70
N PRO A 88 -11.82 -4.77 -1.04
CA PRO A 88 -12.55 -5.86 -1.67
C PRO A 88 -13.97 -5.48 -2.09
N GLY A 89 -14.41 -5.96 -3.25
CA GLY A 89 -15.80 -6.02 -3.65
C GLY A 89 -16.47 -7.33 -3.19
N ALA A 90 -17.70 -7.58 -3.68
CA ALA A 90 -18.48 -8.76 -3.28
C ALA A 90 -17.82 -10.08 -3.70
N ASP A 91 -17.32 -10.15 -4.93
CA ASP A 91 -16.69 -11.37 -5.46
C ASP A 91 -15.38 -11.67 -4.73
N GLU A 92 -14.61 -10.62 -4.41
CA GLU A 92 -13.36 -10.70 -3.68
C GLU A 92 -13.60 -11.16 -2.22
N ASP A 93 -14.61 -10.59 -1.57
CA ASP A 93 -15.00 -10.96 -0.20
C ASP A 93 -15.45 -12.42 -0.11
N ALA A 94 -16.22 -12.90 -1.09
CA ALA A 94 -16.65 -14.28 -1.15
C ALA A 94 -15.50 -15.27 -1.38
N GLN A 95 -14.49 -14.89 -2.20
CA GLN A 95 -13.38 -15.76 -2.57
C GLN A 95 -12.15 -15.61 -1.67
N GLY A 96 -11.92 -14.43 -1.07
CA GLY A 96 -10.71 -14.10 -0.32
C GLY A 96 -9.53 -13.71 -1.21
N ILE A 97 -9.78 -13.42 -2.49
CA ILE A 97 -8.75 -13.10 -3.50
C ILE A 97 -9.03 -11.72 -4.07
N PRO A 98 -8.01 -10.81 -4.17
CA PRO A 98 -8.22 -9.48 -4.68
C PRO A 98 -8.43 -9.47 -6.21
N PHE A 99 -9.29 -8.59 -6.68
CA PHE A 99 -9.52 -8.34 -8.11
C PHE A 99 -9.90 -9.60 -8.91
N VAL A 100 -10.95 -10.31 -8.49
CA VAL A 100 -11.50 -11.49 -9.19
C VAL A 100 -12.80 -11.18 -9.94
N GLY A 101 -13.56 -10.15 -9.51
CA GLY A 101 -14.78 -9.72 -10.18
C GLY A 101 -14.50 -9.01 -11.52
N ARG A 102 -15.52 -8.36 -12.09
CA ARG A 102 -15.44 -7.68 -13.39
C ARG A 102 -14.28 -6.67 -13.49
N ALA A 103 -14.07 -5.88 -12.44
CA ALA A 103 -12.96 -4.94 -12.35
C ALA A 103 -11.59 -5.65 -12.34
N GLY A 104 -11.52 -6.82 -11.69
CA GLY A 104 -10.32 -7.65 -11.64
C GLY A 104 -9.99 -8.30 -12.98
N GLN A 105 -11.00 -8.75 -13.72
CA GLN A 105 -10.83 -9.26 -15.07
C GLN A 105 -10.26 -8.19 -16.02
N LEU A 106 -10.78 -6.95 -15.91
CA LEU A 106 -10.24 -5.83 -16.67
C LEU A 106 -8.79 -5.53 -16.25
N LEU A 107 -8.47 -5.56 -14.94
CA LEU A 107 -7.10 -5.36 -14.47
C LEU A 107 -6.13 -6.40 -15.05
N THR A 108 -6.54 -7.67 -15.11
CA THR A 108 -5.74 -8.72 -15.74
C THR A 108 -5.46 -8.38 -17.21
N GLN A 109 -6.48 -7.98 -17.96
CA GLN A 109 -6.31 -7.56 -19.37
C GLN A 109 -5.40 -6.32 -19.47
N MET A 110 -5.51 -5.37 -18.58
CA MET A 110 -4.64 -4.17 -18.56
C MET A 110 -3.17 -4.57 -18.35
N ILE A 111 -2.88 -5.44 -17.39
CA ILE A 111 -1.51 -5.92 -17.13
C ILE A 111 -0.97 -6.68 -18.36
N GLU A 112 -1.67 -7.71 -18.81
CA GLU A 112 -1.16 -8.63 -19.82
C GLU A 112 -1.12 -8.03 -21.23
N ASN A 113 -2.11 -7.23 -21.60
CA ASN A 113 -2.14 -6.54 -22.89
C ASN A 113 -1.09 -5.43 -22.99
N THR A 114 -0.86 -4.67 -21.90
CA THR A 114 0.19 -3.65 -21.87
C THR A 114 1.55 -4.33 -21.97
N ALA A 115 1.81 -5.31 -21.14
CA ALA A 115 3.06 -6.06 -21.14
C ALA A 115 3.34 -6.69 -22.52
N SER A 116 2.35 -7.33 -23.13
CA SER A 116 2.48 -7.94 -24.46
C SER A 116 2.85 -6.92 -25.55
N LYS A 117 2.21 -5.74 -25.54
CA LYS A 117 2.49 -4.69 -26.55
C LYS A 117 3.87 -4.06 -26.37
N GLU A 118 4.37 -3.97 -25.15
CA GLU A 118 5.71 -3.48 -24.85
C GLU A 118 6.79 -4.58 -24.94
N GLY A 119 6.41 -5.80 -25.32
CA GLY A 119 7.34 -6.93 -25.44
C GLY A 119 7.87 -7.44 -24.10
N ILE A 120 7.16 -7.17 -23.00
CA ILE A 120 7.55 -7.56 -21.64
C ILE A 120 6.75 -8.80 -21.23
N PRO A 121 7.39 -9.91 -20.83
CA PRO A 121 6.69 -11.16 -20.50
C PRO A 121 6.12 -11.12 -19.07
N ILE A 122 5.21 -10.18 -18.77
CA ILE A 122 4.55 -10.06 -17.46
C ILE A 122 3.11 -10.55 -17.55
N ARG A 123 2.73 -11.47 -16.67
CA ARG A 123 1.38 -11.97 -16.46
C ARG A 123 0.87 -11.56 -15.08
N ARG A 124 -0.43 -11.73 -14.87
CA ARG A 124 -1.04 -11.43 -13.54
C ARG A 124 -0.33 -12.13 -12.37
N GLY A 125 0.15 -13.38 -12.57
CA GLY A 125 0.86 -14.13 -11.52
C GLY A 125 2.25 -13.59 -11.15
N ASP A 126 2.86 -12.78 -12.03
CA ASP A 126 4.21 -12.23 -11.83
C ASP A 126 4.20 -10.92 -11.01
N VAL A 127 3.03 -10.30 -10.85
CA VAL A 127 2.82 -9.12 -10.02
C VAL A 127 2.21 -9.51 -8.68
N TYR A 128 2.26 -8.60 -7.70
CA TYR A 128 1.51 -8.76 -6.44
C TYR A 128 0.36 -7.76 -6.42
N ILE A 129 -0.84 -8.22 -6.04
CA ILE A 129 -2.05 -7.41 -6.02
C ILE A 129 -2.63 -7.42 -4.62
N CYS A 130 -2.90 -6.25 -4.08
CA CYS A 130 -3.53 -6.10 -2.77
C CYS A 130 -4.39 -4.82 -2.71
N ASN A 131 -4.98 -4.55 -1.57
CA ASN A 131 -5.80 -3.37 -1.33
C ASN A 131 -5.34 -2.62 -0.07
N VAL A 132 -5.74 -1.36 0.08
CA VAL A 132 -5.54 -0.56 1.29
C VAL A 132 -6.23 -1.23 2.48
N VAL A 133 -7.53 -1.56 2.33
CA VAL A 133 -8.26 -2.33 3.35
C VAL A 133 -8.42 -3.78 2.93
N LYS A 134 -8.39 -4.70 3.92
CA LYS A 134 -8.43 -6.16 3.67
C LYS A 134 -9.84 -6.77 3.83
N CYS A 135 -10.80 -5.97 4.27
CA CYS A 135 -12.20 -6.36 4.43
C CYS A 135 -13.08 -5.49 3.54
N ARG A 136 -14.18 -6.05 3.06
CA ARG A 136 -15.14 -5.37 2.21
C ARG A 136 -15.91 -4.30 2.99
N PRO A 137 -15.90 -3.02 2.57
CA PRO A 137 -16.78 -2.02 3.14
C PRO A 137 -18.26 -2.30 2.78
N PRO A 138 -19.21 -1.99 3.68
CA PRO A 138 -20.65 -2.13 3.40
C PRO A 138 -21.02 -1.45 2.07
N GLU A 139 -21.82 -2.15 1.25
CA GLU A 139 -22.28 -1.66 -0.06
C GLU A 139 -21.17 -1.18 -1.02
N ASN A 140 -19.93 -1.65 -0.81
CA ASN A 140 -18.73 -1.22 -1.53
C ASN A 140 -18.49 0.31 -1.45
N ARG A 141 -18.86 0.96 -0.35
CA ARG A 141 -18.52 2.37 -0.12
C ARG A 141 -17.01 2.56 0.00
N THR A 142 -16.55 3.76 -0.20
CA THR A 142 -15.16 4.12 0.11
C THR A 142 -14.88 3.86 1.60
N PRO A 143 -13.74 3.25 1.95
CA PRO A 143 -13.32 3.08 3.34
C PRO A 143 -13.21 4.42 4.06
N LEU A 144 -13.58 4.44 5.33
CA LEU A 144 -13.44 5.61 6.19
C LEU A 144 -11.96 5.82 6.59
N PRO A 145 -11.56 7.05 6.97
CA PRO A 145 -10.18 7.34 7.35
C PRO A 145 -9.64 6.44 8.46
N ASP A 146 -10.44 6.19 9.51
CA ASP A 146 -10.09 5.30 10.62
C ASP A 146 -9.93 3.83 10.18
N GLU A 147 -10.74 3.38 9.23
CA GLU A 147 -10.61 2.04 8.65
C GLU A 147 -9.32 1.89 7.84
N MET A 148 -8.97 2.93 7.08
CA MET A 148 -7.72 2.97 6.30
C MET A 148 -6.49 3.07 7.21
N GLU A 149 -6.54 3.87 8.26
CA GLU A 149 -5.44 4.00 9.22
C GLU A 149 -5.15 2.67 9.92
N ILE A 150 -6.18 2.02 10.47
CA ILE A 150 -6.04 0.74 11.17
C ILE A 150 -5.57 -0.36 10.23
N CYS A 151 -6.13 -0.45 9.03
CA CYS A 151 -5.82 -1.53 8.08
C CYS A 151 -4.58 -1.27 7.23
N GLY A 152 -4.24 -0.01 6.98
CA GLY A 152 -3.13 0.43 6.13
C GLY A 152 -1.75 -0.01 6.65
N GLN A 153 -1.62 -0.25 7.96
CA GLN A 153 -0.39 -0.81 8.52
C GLN A 153 -0.01 -2.17 7.91
N PHE A 154 -1.00 -3.00 7.55
CA PHE A 154 -0.74 -4.27 6.88
C PHE A 154 -0.24 -4.06 5.45
N LEU A 155 -0.80 -3.08 4.71
CA LEU A 155 -0.30 -2.70 3.39
C LEU A 155 1.15 -2.22 3.49
N THR A 156 1.46 -1.34 4.43
CA THR A 156 2.82 -0.85 4.67
C THR A 156 3.81 -2.00 4.90
N ARG A 157 3.47 -2.94 5.76
CA ARG A 157 4.30 -4.12 6.05
C ARG A 157 4.47 -5.00 4.81
N GLN A 158 3.40 -5.25 4.06
CA GLN A 158 3.48 -6.01 2.80
C GLN A 158 4.46 -5.35 1.81
N LEU A 159 4.36 -4.05 1.60
CA LEU A 159 5.26 -3.32 0.70
C LEU A 159 6.72 -3.33 1.17
N LEU A 160 6.97 -3.27 2.48
CA LEU A 160 8.31 -3.36 3.06
C LEU A 160 8.93 -4.75 2.88
N VAL A 161 8.12 -5.81 2.97
CA VAL A 161 8.56 -7.20 2.72
C VAL A 161 8.82 -7.45 1.25
N LEU A 162 7.88 -7.05 0.39
CA LEU A 162 7.94 -7.27 -1.06
C LEU A 162 9.07 -6.46 -1.74
N ARG A 163 9.36 -5.25 -1.24
CA ARG A 163 10.37 -4.32 -1.80
C ARG A 163 10.29 -4.20 -3.32
N PRO A 164 9.11 -3.88 -3.89
CA PRO A 164 8.94 -3.84 -5.33
C PRO A 164 9.80 -2.73 -5.98
N LYS A 165 10.03 -2.85 -7.28
CA LYS A 165 10.70 -1.79 -8.07
C LYS A 165 9.77 -0.63 -8.41
N ALA A 166 8.45 -0.89 -8.45
CA ALA A 166 7.42 0.11 -8.65
C ALA A 166 6.11 -0.31 -7.99
N ILE A 167 5.28 0.67 -7.65
CA ILE A 167 3.91 0.50 -7.16
C ILE A 167 2.97 1.18 -8.15
N CYS A 168 1.87 0.52 -8.51
CA CYS A 168 0.76 1.12 -9.24
C CYS A 168 -0.43 1.32 -8.29
N ALA A 169 -0.78 2.57 -8.00
CA ALA A 169 -1.93 2.94 -7.19
C ALA A 169 -3.18 3.03 -8.06
N LEU A 170 -4.13 2.13 -7.84
CA LEU A 170 -5.38 2.02 -8.60
C LEU A 170 -6.50 2.83 -7.94
N GLY A 171 -6.69 4.05 -8.39
CA GLY A 171 -7.73 4.94 -7.92
C GLY A 171 -7.32 5.88 -6.78
N SER A 172 -8.26 6.74 -6.39
CA SER A 172 -8.01 7.83 -5.44
C SER A 172 -7.65 7.35 -4.04
N THR A 173 -8.31 6.30 -3.55
CA THR A 173 -8.09 5.80 -2.19
C THR A 173 -6.69 5.22 -2.02
N ALA A 174 -6.23 4.42 -3.00
CA ALA A 174 -4.88 3.88 -2.99
C ALA A 174 -3.82 4.99 -3.10
N ALA A 175 -4.05 5.97 -3.99
CA ALA A 175 -3.16 7.12 -4.13
C ALA A 175 -3.05 7.93 -2.84
N LYS A 176 -4.17 8.23 -2.18
CA LYS A 176 -4.20 8.98 -0.91
C LYS A 176 -3.50 8.22 0.23
N ALA A 177 -3.71 6.90 0.30
CA ALA A 177 -3.10 6.07 1.33
C ALA A 177 -1.57 5.97 1.18
N LEU A 178 -1.06 5.94 -0.07
CA LEU A 178 0.37 5.82 -0.32
C LEU A 178 1.10 7.16 -0.32
N LEU A 179 0.47 8.22 -0.84
CA LEU A 179 1.12 9.53 -1.05
C LEU A 179 0.75 10.57 0.01
N GLU A 180 -0.11 10.22 0.97
CA GLU A 180 -0.58 11.12 2.05
C GLU A 180 -1.11 12.46 1.49
N THR A 181 -1.77 12.41 0.33
CA THR A 181 -2.24 13.58 -0.42
C THR A 181 -3.76 13.70 -0.40
N ARG A 182 -4.26 14.91 -0.62
CA ARG A 182 -5.70 15.18 -0.84
C ARG A 182 -6.07 15.26 -2.32
N ASP A 183 -5.07 15.22 -3.21
CA ASP A 183 -5.29 15.35 -4.64
C ASP A 183 -6.04 14.15 -5.23
N GLY A 184 -6.83 14.42 -6.27
CA GLY A 184 -7.55 13.38 -7.01
C GLY A 184 -6.68 12.68 -8.06
N VAL A 185 -7.13 11.51 -8.52
CA VAL A 185 -6.44 10.72 -9.56
C VAL A 185 -6.13 11.53 -10.80
N THR A 186 -7.05 12.36 -11.28
CA THR A 186 -6.88 13.17 -12.50
C THR A 186 -5.67 14.10 -12.44
N ARG A 187 -5.31 14.56 -11.23
CA ARG A 187 -4.14 15.42 -11.02
C ARG A 187 -2.86 14.63 -10.82
N LEU A 188 -2.97 13.46 -10.21
CA LEU A 188 -1.80 12.64 -9.82
C LEU A 188 -1.34 11.70 -10.94
N ARG A 189 -2.26 11.25 -11.83
CA ARG A 189 -1.93 10.31 -12.90
C ARG A 189 -0.97 10.91 -13.93
N GLY A 190 -0.28 10.03 -14.65
CA GLY A 190 0.66 10.43 -15.70
C GLY A 190 1.99 10.99 -15.18
N HIS A 191 2.20 11.00 -13.88
CA HIS A 191 3.41 11.46 -13.23
C HIS A 191 3.91 10.43 -12.21
N TRP A 192 5.23 10.28 -12.12
CA TRP A 192 5.86 9.45 -11.11
C TRP A 192 5.89 10.18 -9.77
N HIS A 193 5.40 9.50 -8.74
CA HIS A 193 5.48 9.89 -7.34
C HIS A 193 6.41 8.94 -6.60
N LYS A 194 6.55 9.10 -5.28
CA LYS A 194 7.34 8.20 -4.44
C LYS A 194 6.56 7.82 -3.18
N TRP A 195 6.60 6.56 -2.83
CA TRP A 195 6.29 6.07 -1.51
C TRP A 195 7.60 5.63 -0.88
N ARG A 196 8.10 6.40 0.11
CA ARG A 196 9.50 6.28 0.55
C ARG A 196 10.44 6.41 -0.68
N ASP A 197 11.27 5.40 -0.95
CA ASP A 197 12.17 5.40 -2.11
C ASP A 197 11.61 4.63 -3.32
N ILE A 198 10.40 4.07 -3.22
CA ILE A 198 9.79 3.27 -4.28
C ILE A 198 8.96 4.17 -5.20
N PRO A 199 9.19 4.13 -6.52
CA PRO A 199 8.37 4.85 -7.50
C PRO A 199 6.90 4.41 -7.45
N VAL A 200 5.98 5.37 -7.52
CA VAL A 200 4.52 5.14 -7.54
C VAL A 200 3.93 5.79 -8.78
N MET A 201 3.28 5.00 -9.61
CA MET A 201 2.40 5.50 -10.67
C MET A 201 0.96 5.44 -10.18
N VAL A 202 0.21 6.53 -10.38
CA VAL A 202 -1.21 6.60 -10.07
C VAL A 202 -2.00 6.48 -11.36
N THR A 203 -3.01 5.62 -11.37
CA THR A 203 -3.95 5.51 -12.49
C THR A 203 -5.40 5.32 -12.02
N TYR A 204 -6.33 5.27 -12.94
CA TYR A 204 -7.74 5.05 -12.63
C TYR A 204 -7.98 3.65 -12.05
N HIS A 205 -8.95 3.55 -11.13
CA HIS A 205 -9.40 2.24 -10.66
C HIS A 205 -10.12 1.49 -11.80
N PRO A 206 -9.88 0.18 -11.99
CA PRO A 206 -10.50 -0.58 -13.08
C PRO A 206 -12.04 -0.50 -13.11
N SER A 207 -12.72 -0.41 -11.95
CA SER A 207 -14.18 -0.25 -11.90
C SER A 207 -14.67 1.06 -12.54
N TYR A 208 -13.87 2.12 -12.50
CA TYR A 208 -14.18 3.38 -13.17
C TYR A 208 -14.11 3.22 -14.69
N LEU A 209 -13.16 2.43 -15.18
CA LEU A 209 -12.96 2.18 -16.61
C LEU A 209 -14.03 1.26 -17.23
N LEU A 210 -14.77 0.51 -16.41
CA LEU A 210 -15.88 -0.32 -16.88
C LEU A 210 -17.08 0.52 -17.36
N ARG A 211 -17.16 1.79 -16.97
CA ARG A 211 -18.27 2.67 -17.38
C ARG A 211 -18.16 3.02 -18.87
N PRO A 212 -19.24 2.86 -19.67
CA PRO A 212 -19.20 2.99 -21.14
C PRO A 212 -18.68 4.34 -21.64
N TYR A 213 -18.96 5.41 -20.90
CA TYR A 213 -18.59 6.78 -21.26
C TYR A 213 -17.15 7.18 -20.95
N ASN A 214 -16.35 6.30 -20.35
CA ASN A 214 -14.97 6.60 -19.95
C ASN A 214 -13.92 6.13 -20.96
N GLN A 215 -14.14 6.32 -22.26
CA GLN A 215 -13.20 5.87 -23.30
C GLN A 215 -11.84 6.58 -23.23
N ASN A 216 -11.83 7.87 -22.94
CA ASN A 216 -10.58 8.63 -22.77
C ASN A 216 -9.79 8.12 -21.56
N ALA A 217 -10.46 7.85 -20.45
CA ALA A 217 -9.81 7.30 -19.25
C ALA A 217 -9.16 5.93 -19.49
N LYS A 218 -9.71 5.11 -20.41
CA LYS A 218 -9.08 3.84 -20.80
C LYS A 218 -7.74 4.05 -21.52
N ARG A 219 -7.69 5.04 -22.43
CA ARG A 219 -6.44 5.40 -23.12
C ARG A 219 -5.42 5.94 -22.13
N GLU A 220 -5.86 6.84 -21.27
CA GLU A 220 -5.01 7.44 -20.23
C GLU A 220 -4.45 6.38 -19.27
N ALA A 221 -5.29 5.42 -18.81
CA ALA A 221 -4.82 4.31 -17.96
C ALA A 221 -3.82 3.40 -18.69
N TRP A 222 -3.97 3.24 -20.00
CA TRP A 222 -3.00 2.53 -20.82
C TRP A 222 -1.64 3.24 -20.81
N GLU A 223 -1.60 4.56 -21.01
CA GLU A 223 -0.36 5.34 -20.99
C GLU A 223 0.31 5.33 -19.60
N ASP A 224 -0.50 5.32 -18.52
CA ASP A 224 0.02 5.24 -17.16
C ASP A 224 0.70 3.88 -16.86
N LEU A 225 0.27 2.79 -17.52
CA LEU A 225 0.81 1.44 -17.31
C LEU A 225 1.97 1.09 -18.26
N LYS A 226 2.19 1.87 -19.29
CA LYS A 226 3.26 1.72 -20.26
C LYS A 226 4.61 2.18 -19.71
#